data_52b3e1e2e66bc0d7a30fa83f01f2884c
#
_entry.id   52b3e1e2e66bc0d7a30fa83f01f2884c
#
_cell.length_a   1.000
_cell.length_b   1.000
_cell.length_c   1.000
_cell.angle_alpha   90.00
_cell.angle_beta   90.00
_cell.angle_gamma   90.00
#
_symmetry.space_group_name_H-M   'P 1'
#
loop_
_entity.id
_entity.type
_entity.pdbx_description
1 polymer ?
#
loop_
_entity_poly.entity_id
_entity_poly.type
_entity_poly.pdbx_seq_one_letter_code
_entity_poly.pdbx_strand_id
1 'polypeptide(L)'
;LAILSSLSDFTFMEDSKAKLFVNSPNALDGNNESKLDSASAKFQAEAGVVDFTGDEETIANGVRQLVSMLPANNEEDAAVSATTDDLNRACPDMAAEIADPALALSDIADDNVFVEVKASYAKEMVTGFIQVDGITIGAVANRTALYDEEGEVAEKFESVLTVKGAYKAENFVNFCNAFEIPVLTLTNVKGFEATVAAEKGIAIASAKLTYAFANADVPKVNVITGEAYGSAYVSMNSKTL
;
A
#
# COMPACT_ATOMS: atom_id res chain seq x y z
N LEU A 1 15.79 16.83 -7.05
CA LEU A 1 15.62 15.40 -7.44
C LEU A 1 14.34 14.81 -6.87
N ALA A 2 13.96 15.07 -5.62
CA ALA A 2 12.74 14.51 -4.99
C ALA A 2 11.46 14.78 -5.80
N ILE A 3 11.31 15.97 -6.38
CA ILE A 3 10.16 16.28 -7.24
C ILE A 3 10.14 15.39 -8.50
N LEU A 4 11.30 15.10 -9.08
CA LEU A 4 11.35 14.24 -10.26
C LEU A 4 11.09 12.77 -9.93
N SER A 5 11.60 12.28 -8.80
CA SER A 5 11.31 10.91 -8.37
C SER A 5 9.83 10.70 -8.05
N SER A 6 9.14 11.73 -7.55
CA SER A 6 7.69 11.67 -7.29
C SER A 6 6.81 11.68 -8.56
N LEU A 7 7.42 11.78 -9.75
CA LEU A 7 6.72 11.60 -11.04
C LEU A 7 6.78 10.17 -11.56
N SER A 8 7.62 9.31 -10.97
CA SER A 8 7.66 7.88 -11.28
C SER A 8 6.62 7.11 -10.47
N ASP A 9 6.17 5.98 -11.01
CA ASP A 9 5.19 5.12 -10.33
C ASP A 9 5.77 4.49 -9.08
N PHE A 10 7.04 4.07 -9.10
CA PHE A 10 7.75 3.47 -7.96
C PHE A 10 9.14 4.04 -7.79
N THR A 11 9.51 4.29 -6.54
CA THR A 11 10.82 4.78 -6.14
C THR A 11 11.47 3.82 -5.15
N PHE A 12 12.64 3.31 -5.52
CA PHE A 12 13.52 2.54 -4.65
C PHE A 12 14.65 3.42 -4.14
N MET A 13 15.01 3.31 -2.88
CA MET A 13 16.08 4.10 -2.28
C MET A 13 16.95 3.26 -1.35
N GLU A 14 18.25 3.24 -1.63
CA GLU A 14 19.23 2.58 -0.77
C GLU A 14 19.32 3.32 0.58
N ASP A 15 19.34 2.57 1.69
CA ASP A 15 19.07 3.10 3.02
C ASP A 15 20.27 3.76 3.71
N SER A 16 21.51 3.42 3.31
CA SER A 16 22.72 3.89 4.00
C SER A 16 23.35 5.15 3.37
N LYS A 17 23.40 5.23 2.02
CA LYS A 17 24.16 6.26 1.29
C LYS A 17 23.28 7.22 0.51
N ALA A 18 22.12 6.76 0.03
CA ALA A 18 21.26 7.58 -0.81
C ALA A 18 20.65 8.74 -0.02
N LYS A 19 20.50 9.89 -0.69
CA LYS A 19 19.89 11.09 -0.11
C LYS A 19 18.91 11.70 -1.10
N LEU A 20 17.68 11.92 -0.65
CA LEU A 20 16.60 12.51 -1.42
C LEU A 20 15.93 13.63 -0.65
N PHE A 21 15.84 14.83 -1.22
CA PHE A 21 15.20 15.97 -0.57
C PHE A 21 14.82 17.06 -1.58
N VAL A 22 13.90 17.92 -1.21
CA VAL A 22 13.61 19.19 -1.88
C VAL A 22 14.49 20.28 -1.28
N ASN A 23 14.37 20.51 0.03
CA ASN A 23 15.23 21.42 0.78
C ASN A 23 16.26 20.61 1.56
N SER A 24 17.52 21.04 1.53
CA SER A 24 18.58 20.43 2.34
C SER A 24 18.18 20.38 3.81
N PRO A 25 18.44 19.28 4.54
CA PRO A 25 18.17 19.21 5.98
C PRO A 25 18.69 20.41 6.77
N ASN A 26 19.86 20.94 6.41
CA ASN A 26 20.47 22.11 7.06
C ASN A 26 19.74 23.44 6.76
N ALA A 27 18.88 23.48 5.75
CA ALA A 27 18.10 24.67 5.39
C ALA A 27 16.70 24.66 6.02
N LEU A 28 16.33 23.62 6.76
CA LEU A 28 15.04 23.52 7.43
C LEU A 28 15.06 24.30 8.74
N ASP A 29 14.02 25.08 8.99
CA ASP A 29 13.86 25.83 10.25
C ASP A 29 13.90 24.90 11.47
N GLY A 30 14.72 25.27 12.47
CA GLY A 30 14.89 24.49 13.69
C GLY A 30 15.73 23.21 13.54
N ASN A 31 16.15 22.83 12.35
CA ASN A 31 16.89 21.58 12.16
C ASN A 31 18.34 21.61 12.68
N ASN A 32 18.89 22.79 12.94
CA ASN A 32 20.17 22.95 13.63
C ASN A 32 20.15 22.36 15.06
N GLU A 33 18.97 22.37 15.69
CA GLU A 33 18.73 21.83 17.03
C GLU A 33 18.29 20.37 16.97
N SER A 34 17.30 20.03 16.11
CA SER A 34 16.73 18.69 16.02
C SER A 34 17.62 17.68 15.29
N LYS A 35 18.53 18.16 14.42
CA LYS A 35 19.45 17.32 13.61
C LYS A 35 18.74 16.18 12.87
N LEU A 36 17.51 16.42 12.43
CA LEU A 36 16.72 15.46 11.68
C LEU A 36 17.35 15.25 10.29
N ASP A 37 17.63 14.00 9.93
CA ASP A 37 18.06 13.66 8.58
C ASP A 37 16.84 13.46 7.66
N SER A 38 16.22 14.56 7.27
CA SER A 38 15.08 14.58 6.35
C SER A 38 15.42 14.11 4.92
N ALA A 39 16.70 13.88 4.62
CA ALA A 39 17.14 13.34 3.34
C ALA A 39 17.34 11.83 3.35
N SER A 40 17.20 11.16 4.50
CA SER A 40 17.39 9.71 4.63
C SER A 40 16.28 8.91 3.97
N ALA A 41 16.59 7.68 3.55
CA ALA A 41 15.60 6.75 3.00
C ALA A 41 14.44 6.51 3.97
N LYS A 42 14.74 6.30 5.24
CA LYS A 42 13.73 6.14 6.30
C LYS A 42 12.74 7.31 6.34
N PHE A 43 13.24 8.55 6.40
CA PHE A 43 12.37 9.72 6.42
C PHE A 43 11.50 9.84 5.17
N GLN A 44 12.10 9.60 3.99
CA GLN A 44 11.38 9.70 2.73
C GLN A 44 10.35 8.57 2.54
N ALA A 45 10.61 7.39 3.06
CA ALA A 45 9.64 6.29 3.10
C ALA A 45 8.48 6.59 4.05
N GLU A 46 8.75 7.09 5.27
CA GLU A 46 7.72 7.51 6.23
C GLU A 46 6.90 8.72 5.74
N ALA A 47 7.48 9.55 4.85
CA ALA A 47 6.79 10.64 4.17
C ALA A 47 5.96 10.21 2.94
N GLY A 48 6.11 8.96 2.49
CA GLY A 48 5.40 8.40 1.33
C GLY A 48 5.97 8.80 -0.03
N VAL A 49 7.19 9.37 -0.06
CA VAL A 49 7.90 9.73 -1.30
C VAL A 49 8.61 8.52 -1.91
N VAL A 50 9.13 7.63 -1.06
CA VAL A 50 9.83 6.41 -1.44
C VAL A 50 8.95 5.21 -1.13
N ASP A 51 8.86 4.28 -2.07
CA ASP A 51 8.03 3.09 -1.97
C ASP A 51 8.76 1.93 -1.29
N PHE A 52 10.05 1.76 -1.61
CA PHE A 52 10.87 0.65 -1.16
C PHE A 52 12.23 1.13 -0.69
N THR A 53 12.69 0.61 0.44
CA THR A 53 14.03 0.89 1.00
C THR A 53 14.75 -0.40 1.34
N GLY A 54 16.07 -0.37 1.36
CA GLY A 54 16.90 -1.50 1.74
C GLY A 54 18.34 -1.31 1.27
N ASP A 55 19.14 -2.34 1.46
CA ASP A 55 20.48 -2.40 0.89
C ASP A 55 20.44 -2.67 -0.63
N GLU A 56 21.59 -2.67 -1.28
CA GLU A 56 21.72 -2.85 -2.73
C GLU A 56 21.15 -4.20 -3.21
N GLU A 57 21.28 -5.27 -2.42
CA GLU A 57 20.79 -6.61 -2.75
C GLU A 57 19.26 -6.67 -2.61
N THR A 58 18.72 -6.17 -1.51
CA THR A 58 17.27 -6.07 -1.25
C THR A 58 16.59 -5.27 -2.36
N ILE A 59 17.16 -4.12 -2.75
CA ILE A 59 16.63 -3.31 -3.85
C ILE A 59 16.65 -4.07 -5.17
N ALA A 60 17.78 -4.71 -5.51
CA ALA A 60 17.88 -5.44 -6.77
C ALA A 60 16.87 -6.59 -6.86
N ASN A 61 16.66 -7.31 -5.76
CA ASN A 61 15.65 -8.36 -5.68
C ASN A 61 14.23 -7.79 -5.73
N GLY A 62 13.95 -6.72 -5.00
CA GLY A 62 12.65 -6.03 -5.01
C GLY A 62 12.27 -5.50 -6.39
N VAL A 63 13.21 -4.89 -7.11
CA VAL A 63 12.99 -4.44 -8.50
C VAL A 63 12.66 -5.61 -9.41
N ARG A 64 13.39 -6.73 -9.32
CA ARG A 64 13.11 -7.94 -10.12
C ARG A 64 11.72 -8.49 -9.82
N GLN A 65 11.37 -8.58 -8.55
CA GLN A 65 10.08 -9.09 -8.10
C GLN A 65 8.93 -8.19 -8.60
N LEU A 66 9.04 -6.89 -8.41
CA LEU A 66 8.04 -5.93 -8.89
C LEU A 66 7.87 -6.00 -10.40
N VAL A 67 8.97 -5.96 -11.16
CA VAL A 67 8.91 -6.01 -12.64
C VAL A 67 8.31 -7.33 -13.14
N SER A 68 8.52 -8.45 -12.44
CA SER A 68 7.90 -9.73 -12.83
C SER A 68 6.38 -9.78 -12.66
N MET A 69 5.84 -8.90 -11.80
CA MET A 69 4.40 -8.80 -11.55
C MET A 69 3.69 -7.76 -12.44
N LEU A 70 4.44 -6.81 -13.02
CA LEU A 70 3.84 -5.74 -13.80
C LEU A 70 3.72 -6.11 -15.30
N PRO A 71 2.70 -5.62 -16.02
CA PRO A 71 2.65 -5.72 -17.46
C PRO A 71 3.80 -4.91 -18.09
N ALA A 72 4.12 -5.19 -19.36
CA ALA A 72 5.22 -4.51 -20.06
C ALA A 72 4.97 -3.01 -20.27
N ASN A 73 3.70 -2.62 -20.35
CA ASN A 73 3.25 -1.23 -20.47
C ASN A 73 1.76 -1.13 -20.06
N ASN A 74 1.21 0.07 -20.08
CA ASN A 74 -0.17 0.35 -19.69
C ASN A 74 -1.23 0.06 -20.78
N GLU A 75 -0.84 -0.50 -21.91
CA GLU A 75 -1.75 -0.92 -23.00
C GLU A 75 -1.88 -2.45 -23.07
N GLU A 76 -1.14 -3.19 -22.24
CA GLU A 76 -1.19 -4.64 -22.15
C GLU A 76 -2.01 -5.09 -20.93
N ASP A 77 -2.65 -6.26 -21.06
CA ASP A 77 -3.37 -6.90 -19.96
C ASP A 77 -2.43 -7.17 -18.77
N ALA A 78 -3.02 -7.38 -17.59
CA ALA A 78 -2.29 -7.73 -16.38
C ALA A 78 -1.31 -8.88 -16.63
N ALA A 79 -0.12 -8.80 -16.06
CA ALA A 79 0.91 -9.82 -16.23
C ALA A 79 0.40 -11.18 -15.77
N VAL A 80 0.67 -12.21 -16.58
CA VAL A 80 0.36 -13.60 -16.26
C VAL A 80 1.65 -14.40 -16.24
N SER A 81 1.95 -15.04 -15.12
CA SER A 81 3.09 -15.94 -14.93
C SER A 81 2.63 -17.38 -14.78
N ALA A 82 3.52 -18.33 -15.09
CA ALA A 82 3.25 -19.72 -14.79
C ALA A 82 3.40 -19.94 -13.26
N THR A 83 2.37 -20.50 -12.64
CA THR A 83 2.40 -20.91 -11.25
C THR A 83 2.30 -22.41 -11.10
N THR A 84 2.87 -22.97 -10.04
CA THR A 84 2.70 -24.35 -9.61
C THR A 84 1.89 -24.48 -8.34
N ASP A 85 1.35 -23.35 -7.84
CA ASP A 85 0.54 -23.33 -6.62
C ASP A 85 -0.80 -24.05 -6.85
N ASP A 86 -1.30 -24.72 -5.81
CA ASP A 86 -2.58 -25.42 -5.83
C ASP A 86 -3.71 -24.47 -5.48
N LEU A 87 -4.47 -24.05 -6.48
CA LEU A 87 -5.64 -23.17 -6.29
C LEU A 87 -6.72 -23.73 -5.33
N ASN A 88 -6.66 -25.02 -5.01
CA ASN A 88 -7.57 -25.64 -4.05
C ASN A 88 -6.96 -25.78 -2.65
N ARG A 89 -5.74 -25.28 -2.41
CA ARG A 89 -5.17 -25.29 -1.08
C ARG A 89 -6.00 -24.43 -0.14
N ALA A 90 -6.11 -24.87 1.11
CA ALA A 90 -6.76 -24.12 2.16
C ALA A 90 -5.81 -23.04 2.71
N CYS A 91 -6.37 -21.90 3.11
CA CYS A 91 -5.67 -20.83 3.84
C CYS A 91 -6.19 -20.79 5.28
N PRO A 92 -5.77 -21.74 6.16
CA PRO A 92 -6.37 -21.93 7.47
C PRO A 92 -6.08 -20.78 8.43
N ASP A 93 -4.95 -20.11 8.26
CA ASP A 93 -4.45 -19.09 9.16
C ASP A 93 -4.97 -17.67 8.83
N MET A 94 -5.54 -17.48 7.65
CA MET A 94 -6.07 -16.21 7.17
C MET A 94 -6.96 -15.47 8.20
N ALA A 95 -7.81 -16.19 8.91
CA ALA A 95 -8.72 -15.58 9.89
C ALA A 95 -7.98 -15.06 11.14
N ALA A 96 -6.86 -15.66 11.50
CA ALA A 96 -6.00 -15.20 12.60
C ALA A 96 -5.11 -14.03 12.18
N GLU A 97 -4.70 -14.01 10.91
CA GLU A 97 -3.77 -13.04 10.33
C GLU A 97 -4.44 -11.76 9.84
N ILE A 98 -5.77 -11.75 9.71
CA ILE A 98 -6.49 -10.63 9.07
C ILE A 98 -6.30 -9.27 9.77
N ALA A 99 -5.83 -9.24 11.00
CA ALA A 99 -5.45 -8.02 11.71
C ALA A 99 -4.23 -7.34 11.06
N ASP A 100 -3.31 -8.14 10.48
CA ASP A 100 -2.27 -7.70 9.56
C ASP A 100 -2.55 -8.26 8.16
N PRO A 101 -3.26 -7.53 7.31
CA PRO A 101 -3.62 -8.05 6.00
C PRO A 101 -2.43 -8.33 5.09
N ALA A 102 -1.23 -7.89 5.40
CA ALA A 102 -0.03 -8.26 4.65
C ALA A 102 0.26 -9.77 4.79
N LEU A 103 0.06 -10.35 5.98
CA LEU A 103 0.17 -11.78 6.22
C LEU A 103 -0.94 -12.54 5.49
N ALA A 104 -2.20 -12.13 5.67
CA ALA A 104 -3.34 -12.74 5.00
C ALA A 104 -3.24 -12.68 3.47
N LEU A 105 -2.73 -11.59 2.91
CA LEU A 105 -2.47 -11.44 1.46
C LEU A 105 -1.34 -12.37 1.00
N SER A 106 -0.30 -12.54 1.80
CA SER A 106 0.75 -13.52 1.53
C SER A 106 0.20 -14.94 1.54
N ASP A 107 -0.67 -15.29 2.51
CA ASP A 107 -1.25 -16.63 2.63
C ASP A 107 -2.12 -17.01 1.43
N ILE A 108 -2.86 -16.06 0.84
CA ILE A 108 -3.70 -16.31 -0.36
C ILE A 108 -2.94 -16.19 -1.69
N ALA A 109 -1.75 -15.60 -1.68
CA ALA A 109 -0.96 -15.39 -2.89
C ALA A 109 -0.25 -16.66 -3.36
N ASP A 110 -0.03 -16.78 -4.66
CA ASP A 110 0.83 -17.81 -5.23
C ASP A 110 2.22 -17.75 -4.58
N ASP A 111 2.75 -18.92 -4.21
CA ASP A 111 4.06 -19.06 -3.56
C ASP A 111 4.22 -18.21 -2.28
N ASN A 112 3.12 -17.75 -1.68
CA ASN A 112 3.06 -16.88 -0.51
C ASN A 112 3.80 -15.53 -0.70
N VAL A 113 3.77 -14.98 -1.91
CA VAL A 113 4.46 -13.75 -2.26
C VAL A 113 3.53 -12.55 -2.24
N PHE A 114 3.76 -11.63 -1.32
CA PHE A 114 3.12 -10.31 -1.28
C PHE A 114 4.17 -9.20 -1.38
N VAL A 115 4.00 -8.27 -2.30
CA VAL A 115 4.87 -7.10 -2.48
C VAL A 115 4.16 -5.86 -1.95
N GLU A 116 4.39 -5.52 -0.69
CA GLU A 116 3.80 -4.34 -0.06
C GLU A 116 4.46 -3.06 -0.58
N VAL A 117 3.66 -2.14 -1.12
CA VAL A 117 4.09 -0.82 -1.61
C VAL A 117 3.89 0.21 -0.50
N LYS A 118 4.89 1.08 -0.26
CA LYS A 118 4.85 2.12 0.78
C LYS A 118 4.57 1.57 2.19
N ALA A 119 5.20 0.45 2.56
CA ALA A 119 4.99 -0.23 3.84
C ALA A 119 5.23 0.70 5.05
N SER A 120 6.15 1.67 4.95
CA SER A 120 6.47 2.63 6.02
C SER A 120 5.54 3.85 6.09
N TYR A 121 4.72 4.08 5.05
CA TYR A 121 3.80 5.22 4.99
C TYR A 121 2.36 4.79 5.21
N ALA A 122 1.62 5.50 6.07
CA ALA A 122 0.24 5.18 6.39
C ALA A 122 0.07 3.66 6.61
N LYS A 123 0.75 3.12 7.60
CA LYS A 123 0.87 1.68 7.85
C LYS A 123 -0.47 0.98 8.10
N GLU A 124 -1.48 1.73 8.56
CA GLU A 124 -2.86 1.30 8.75
C GLU A 124 -3.60 0.97 7.44
N MET A 125 -3.03 1.42 6.32
CA MET A 125 -3.51 1.12 4.96
C MET A 125 -2.45 0.31 4.23
N VAL A 126 -2.72 -0.94 3.94
CA VAL A 126 -1.87 -1.83 3.16
C VAL A 126 -2.20 -1.68 1.68
N THR A 127 -1.18 -1.52 0.85
CA THR A 127 -1.28 -1.55 -0.62
C THR A 127 -0.14 -2.38 -1.18
N GLY A 128 -0.39 -3.16 -2.22
CA GLY A 128 0.66 -4.01 -2.79
C GLY A 128 0.11 -4.98 -3.84
N PHE A 129 0.98 -5.84 -4.31
CA PHE A 129 0.66 -6.81 -5.36
C PHE A 129 0.78 -8.25 -4.86
N ILE A 130 -0.18 -9.08 -5.26
CA ILE A 130 -0.15 -10.53 -5.16
C ILE A 130 -0.31 -11.14 -6.55
N GLN A 131 -0.04 -12.42 -6.68
CA GLN A 131 -0.48 -13.22 -7.83
C GLN A 131 -1.43 -14.31 -7.35
N VAL A 132 -2.46 -14.58 -8.16
CA VAL A 132 -3.39 -15.69 -7.95
C VAL A 132 -3.61 -16.37 -9.31
N ASP A 133 -3.28 -17.64 -9.41
CA ASP A 133 -3.23 -18.38 -10.67
C ASP A 133 -2.32 -17.70 -11.72
N GLY A 134 -1.20 -17.14 -11.26
CA GLY A 134 -0.26 -16.39 -12.06
C GLY A 134 -0.72 -14.99 -12.49
N ILE A 135 -1.96 -14.59 -12.20
CA ILE A 135 -2.50 -13.27 -12.55
C ILE A 135 -2.17 -12.27 -11.46
N THR A 136 -1.55 -11.15 -11.84
CA THR A 136 -1.27 -10.07 -10.88
C THR A 136 -2.54 -9.34 -10.48
N ILE A 137 -2.70 -9.15 -9.17
CA ILE A 137 -3.81 -8.46 -8.53
C ILE A 137 -3.25 -7.40 -7.58
N GLY A 138 -3.76 -6.17 -7.68
CA GLY A 138 -3.50 -5.12 -6.72
C GLY A 138 -4.37 -5.31 -5.47
N ALA A 139 -3.79 -5.22 -4.30
CA ALA A 139 -4.49 -5.35 -3.03
C ALA A 139 -4.52 -4.04 -2.25
N VAL A 140 -5.68 -3.71 -1.67
CA VAL A 140 -5.88 -2.57 -0.77
C VAL A 140 -6.57 -3.08 0.49
N ALA A 141 -5.97 -2.88 1.67
CA ALA A 141 -6.53 -3.46 2.89
C ALA A 141 -6.35 -2.56 4.13
N ASN A 142 -7.29 -2.65 5.06
CA ASN A 142 -7.22 -1.96 6.35
C ASN A 142 -6.48 -2.84 7.36
N ARG A 143 -5.40 -2.33 7.96
CA ARG A 143 -4.59 -2.99 8.98
C ARG A 143 -4.98 -2.49 10.38
N THR A 144 -5.15 -3.39 11.33
CA THR A 144 -5.40 -3.06 12.73
C THR A 144 -4.28 -3.47 13.67
N ALA A 145 -3.40 -4.37 13.25
CA ALA A 145 -2.18 -4.71 13.95
C ALA A 145 -1.04 -4.94 12.95
N LEU A 146 0.17 -4.59 13.34
CA LEU A 146 1.42 -4.96 12.67
C LEU A 146 2.15 -5.92 13.59
N TYR A 147 2.55 -7.08 13.09
CA TYR A 147 3.31 -8.06 13.84
C TYR A 147 4.80 -7.97 13.52
N ASP A 148 5.63 -8.28 14.50
CA ASP A 148 7.08 -8.42 14.33
C ASP A 148 7.47 -9.86 13.91
N GLU A 149 8.78 -10.08 13.77
CA GLU A 149 9.32 -11.39 13.36
C GLU A 149 9.07 -12.50 14.40
N GLU A 150 8.83 -12.15 15.66
CA GLU A 150 8.47 -13.06 16.74
C GLU A 150 6.96 -13.38 16.78
N GLY A 151 6.15 -12.69 15.95
CA GLY A 151 4.70 -12.84 15.91
C GLY A 151 3.97 -12.05 17.00
N GLU A 152 4.67 -11.13 17.67
CA GLU A 152 4.07 -10.25 18.68
C GLU A 152 3.58 -8.95 18.02
N VAL A 153 2.62 -8.29 18.65
CA VAL A 153 2.05 -7.05 18.11
C VAL A 153 3.03 -5.89 18.32
N ALA A 154 3.69 -5.47 17.26
CA ALA A 154 4.62 -4.33 17.26
C ALA A 154 3.89 -2.97 17.27
N GLU A 155 2.77 -2.85 16.54
CA GLU A 155 2.00 -1.61 16.45
C GLU A 155 0.50 -1.93 16.29
N LYS A 156 -0.38 -1.09 16.88
CA LYS A 156 -1.84 -1.22 16.75
C LYS A 156 -2.42 0.00 16.08
N PHE A 157 -3.41 -0.22 15.22
CA PHE A 157 -4.14 0.82 14.52
C PHE A 157 -5.64 0.70 14.80
N GLU A 158 -6.32 1.83 14.76
CA GLU A 158 -7.79 1.81 14.77
C GLU A 158 -8.33 1.43 13.38
N SER A 159 -9.49 0.76 13.37
CA SER A 159 -10.15 0.43 12.11
C SER A 159 -10.90 1.66 11.55
N VAL A 160 -10.16 2.70 11.18
CA VAL A 160 -10.67 3.95 10.64
C VAL A 160 -9.95 4.34 9.36
N LEU A 161 -10.64 5.05 8.47
CA LEU A 161 -10.03 5.62 7.28
C LEU A 161 -9.36 6.95 7.64
N THR A 162 -8.05 7.02 7.47
CA THR A 162 -7.23 8.21 7.70
C THR A 162 -7.03 9.01 6.42
N VAL A 163 -6.62 10.26 6.54
CA VAL A 163 -6.28 11.12 5.38
C VAL A 163 -5.14 10.52 4.57
N LYS A 164 -4.08 10.08 5.24
CA LYS A 164 -2.90 9.50 4.57
C LYS A 164 -3.22 8.14 3.94
N GLY A 165 -3.95 7.29 4.66
CA GLY A 165 -4.38 5.99 4.16
C GLY A 165 -5.28 6.12 2.93
N ALA A 166 -6.21 7.09 2.93
CA ALA A 166 -7.06 7.37 1.77
C ALA A 166 -6.26 7.80 0.54
N TYR A 167 -5.28 8.69 0.69
CA TYR A 167 -4.40 9.08 -0.42
C TYR A 167 -3.49 7.94 -0.90
N LYS A 168 -2.96 7.12 0.03
CA LYS A 168 -2.15 5.94 -0.35
C LYS A 168 -2.96 4.98 -1.21
N ALA A 169 -4.18 4.65 -0.77
CA ALA A 169 -5.07 3.77 -1.50
C ALA A 169 -5.53 4.39 -2.85
N GLU A 170 -5.89 5.67 -2.86
CA GLU A 170 -6.29 6.39 -4.09
C GLU A 170 -5.21 6.32 -5.17
N ASN A 171 -3.97 6.67 -4.84
CA ASN A 171 -2.86 6.61 -5.77
C ASN A 171 -2.62 5.20 -6.31
N PHE A 172 -2.70 4.19 -5.42
CA PHE A 172 -2.50 2.80 -5.79
C PHE A 172 -3.61 2.27 -6.71
N VAL A 173 -4.87 2.60 -6.43
CA VAL A 173 -6.00 2.21 -7.29
C VAL A 173 -5.91 2.86 -8.67
N ASN A 174 -5.50 4.14 -8.73
CA ASN A 174 -5.27 4.82 -10.01
C ASN A 174 -4.15 4.13 -10.82
N PHE A 175 -3.08 3.70 -10.16
CA PHE A 175 -2.03 2.92 -10.81
C PHE A 175 -2.58 1.60 -11.35
N CYS A 176 -3.27 0.82 -10.52
CA CYS A 176 -3.87 -0.45 -10.94
C CYS A 176 -4.79 -0.27 -12.16
N ASN A 177 -5.62 0.77 -12.13
CA ASN A 177 -6.51 1.07 -13.25
C ASN A 177 -5.73 1.45 -14.53
N ALA A 178 -4.66 2.23 -14.40
CA ALA A 178 -3.84 2.63 -15.56
C ALA A 178 -3.09 1.46 -16.20
N PHE A 179 -2.82 0.40 -15.45
CA PHE A 179 -2.09 -0.80 -15.90
C PHE A 179 -2.97 -2.05 -16.02
N GLU A 180 -4.29 -1.88 -16.12
CA GLU A 180 -5.26 -2.97 -16.30
C GLU A 180 -5.17 -4.09 -15.23
N ILE A 181 -4.75 -3.73 -13.99
CA ILE A 181 -4.56 -4.67 -12.89
C ILE A 181 -5.85 -4.75 -12.05
N PRO A 182 -6.49 -5.94 -11.92
CA PRO A 182 -7.65 -6.12 -11.05
C PRO A 182 -7.35 -5.74 -9.59
N VAL A 183 -8.35 -5.28 -8.85
CA VAL A 183 -8.18 -4.82 -7.47
C VAL A 183 -8.98 -5.68 -6.49
N LEU A 184 -8.29 -6.23 -5.50
CA LEU A 184 -8.84 -6.89 -4.32
C LEU A 184 -8.81 -5.92 -3.12
N THR A 185 -9.94 -5.76 -2.47
CA THR A 185 -10.03 -4.94 -1.25
C THR A 185 -10.39 -5.81 -0.06
N LEU A 186 -9.60 -5.75 1.02
CA LEU A 186 -9.90 -6.35 2.32
C LEU A 186 -10.36 -5.24 3.27
N THR A 187 -11.66 -5.12 3.49
CA THR A 187 -12.27 -4.00 4.19
C THR A 187 -12.52 -4.31 5.66
N ASN A 188 -11.94 -3.48 6.53
CA ASN A 188 -12.23 -3.43 7.95
C ASN A 188 -12.22 -1.96 8.40
N VAL A 189 -13.38 -1.28 8.33
CA VAL A 189 -13.47 0.15 8.61
C VAL A 189 -14.77 0.49 9.32
N LYS A 190 -14.69 1.09 10.54
CA LYS A 190 -15.83 1.53 11.34
C LYS A 190 -16.24 3.00 11.12
N GLY A 191 -15.38 3.77 10.45
CA GLY A 191 -15.62 5.21 10.24
C GLY A 191 -14.37 5.92 9.77
N PHE A 192 -14.39 7.23 9.83
CA PHE A 192 -13.24 8.10 9.58
C PHE A 192 -12.47 8.40 10.86
N GLU A 193 -11.18 8.72 10.74
CA GLU A 193 -10.40 9.23 11.86
C GLU A 193 -11.05 10.53 12.42
N ALA A 194 -11.41 10.53 13.70
CA ALA A 194 -12.16 11.60 14.35
C ALA A 194 -11.23 12.57 15.11
N THR A 195 -10.28 13.18 14.39
CA THR A 195 -9.39 14.21 14.95
C THR A 195 -9.56 15.53 14.23
N VAL A 196 -9.24 16.65 14.89
CA VAL A 196 -9.24 18.00 14.28
C VAL A 196 -8.27 18.07 13.10
N ALA A 197 -7.17 17.33 13.16
CA ALA A 197 -6.20 17.26 12.08
C ALA A 197 -6.76 16.53 10.87
N ALA A 198 -7.42 15.39 11.10
CA ALA A 198 -8.07 14.61 10.04
C ALA A 198 -9.22 15.38 9.39
N GLU A 199 -10.05 16.06 10.18
CA GLU A 199 -11.19 16.85 9.68
C GLU A 199 -10.80 17.88 8.62
N LYS A 200 -9.57 18.40 8.67
CA LYS A 200 -9.06 19.36 7.67
C LYS A 200 -8.84 18.77 6.28
N GLY A 201 -8.74 17.45 6.17
CA GLY A 201 -8.38 16.79 4.90
C GLY A 201 -9.20 15.58 4.51
N ILE A 202 -9.91 14.94 5.46
CA ILE A 202 -10.54 13.64 5.22
C ILE A 202 -11.65 13.70 4.14
N ALA A 203 -12.40 14.79 4.06
CA ALA A 203 -13.45 14.93 3.04
C ALA A 203 -12.88 14.90 1.62
N ILE A 204 -11.75 15.59 1.39
CA ILE A 204 -11.09 15.62 0.08
C ILE A 204 -10.43 14.26 -0.20
N ALA A 205 -9.71 13.69 0.76
CA ALA A 205 -9.04 12.42 0.61
C ALA A 205 -10.03 11.28 0.32
N SER A 206 -11.13 11.22 1.09
CA SER A 206 -12.19 10.23 0.89
C SER A 206 -12.91 10.40 -0.46
N ALA A 207 -13.20 11.64 -0.88
CA ALA A 207 -13.78 11.89 -2.19
C ALA A 207 -12.89 11.43 -3.34
N LYS A 208 -11.58 11.64 -3.25
CA LYS A 208 -10.60 11.16 -4.24
C LYS A 208 -10.52 9.63 -4.28
N LEU A 209 -10.47 8.97 -3.12
CA LEU A 209 -10.47 7.51 -3.06
C LEU A 209 -11.77 6.93 -3.63
N THR A 210 -12.92 7.50 -3.27
CA THR A 210 -14.22 7.10 -3.84
C THR A 210 -14.23 7.27 -5.35
N TYR A 211 -13.72 8.39 -5.85
CA TYR A 211 -13.61 8.63 -7.29
C TYR A 211 -12.68 7.64 -7.98
N ALA A 212 -11.53 7.33 -7.39
CA ALA A 212 -10.60 6.35 -7.95
C ALA A 212 -11.25 4.97 -8.14
N PHE A 213 -11.96 4.48 -7.12
CA PHE A 213 -12.71 3.22 -7.25
C PHE A 213 -13.86 3.31 -8.24
N ALA A 214 -14.62 4.42 -8.24
CA ALA A 214 -15.74 4.58 -9.17
C ALA A 214 -15.30 4.70 -10.63
N ASN A 215 -14.13 5.32 -10.87
CA ASN A 215 -13.57 5.51 -12.21
C ASN A 215 -12.76 4.31 -12.72
N ALA A 216 -12.40 3.38 -11.84
CA ALA A 216 -11.63 2.21 -12.25
C ALA A 216 -12.49 1.23 -13.06
N ASP A 217 -12.03 0.93 -14.28
CA ASP A 217 -12.70 0.01 -15.22
C ASP A 217 -12.26 -1.45 -15.02
N VAL A 218 -11.20 -1.68 -14.24
CA VAL A 218 -10.70 -3.02 -13.92
C VAL A 218 -11.65 -3.80 -13.00
N PRO A 219 -11.63 -5.14 -13.02
CA PRO A 219 -12.38 -5.95 -12.08
C PRO A 219 -12.05 -5.58 -10.62
N LYS A 220 -13.06 -5.41 -9.82
CA LYS A 220 -12.94 -5.04 -8.40
C LYS A 220 -13.66 -6.05 -7.52
N VAL A 221 -12.94 -6.61 -6.55
CA VAL A 221 -13.50 -7.52 -5.55
C VAL A 221 -13.33 -6.90 -4.18
N ASN A 222 -14.40 -6.88 -3.36
CA ASN A 222 -14.34 -6.43 -1.99
C ASN A 222 -14.70 -7.58 -1.04
N VAL A 223 -13.80 -7.88 -0.12
CA VAL A 223 -14.01 -8.84 0.97
C VAL A 223 -14.10 -8.05 2.28
N ILE A 224 -15.22 -8.16 2.96
CA ILE A 224 -15.39 -7.56 4.28
C ILE A 224 -14.79 -8.51 5.32
N THR A 225 -13.71 -8.08 5.96
CA THR A 225 -12.94 -8.87 6.91
C THR A 225 -13.23 -8.53 8.37
N GLY A 226 -13.99 -7.45 8.59
CA GLY A 226 -14.35 -6.98 9.92
C GLY A 226 -15.50 -5.97 9.84
N GLU A 227 -15.28 -4.77 10.36
CA GLU A 227 -16.26 -3.70 10.34
C GLU A 227 -16.41 -3.07 8.94
N ALA A 228 -17.63 -2.65 8.60
CA ALA A 228 -17.92 -2.00 7.31
C ALA A 228 -19.09 -1.01 7.49
N TYR A 229 -18.81 0.19 8.03
CA TYR A 229 -19.84 1.14 8.42
C TYR A 229 -19.76 2.48 7.68
N GLY A 230 -20.95 2.99 7.34
CA GLY A 230 -21.15 4.37 6.89
C GLY A 230 -20.39 4.73 5.62
N SER A 231 -20.10 6.03 5.48
CA SER A 231 -19.45 6.58 4.29
C SER A 231 -18.00 6.11 4.12
N ALA A 232 -17.31 5.76 5.22
CA ALA A 232 -15.97 5.22 5.14
C ALA A 232 -15.94 3.85 4.43
N TYR A 233 -16.94 2.99 4.71
CA TYR A 233 -17.11 1.75 3.95
C TYR A 233 -17.42 2.02 2.47
N VAL A 234 -18.27 3.02 2.17
CA VAL A 234 -18.56 3.36 0.76
C VAL A 234 -17.27 3.70 0.03
N SER A 235 -16.37 4.47 0.63
CA SER A 235 -15.08 4.84 0.04
C SER A 235 -14.09 3.67 -0.14
N MET A 236 -14.34 2.52 0.51
CA MET A 236 -13.49 1.32 0.46
C MET A 236 -14.04 0.27 -0.52
N ASN A 237 -14.27 0.66 -1.78
CA ASN A 237 -14.72 -0.26 -2.84
C ASN A 237 -16.02 -0.98 -2.49
N SER A 238 -17.02 -0.27 -1.99
CA SER A 238 -18.32 -0.88 -1.70
C SER A 238 -19.05 -1.28 -2.98
N LYS A 239 -20.04 -2.16 -2.86
CA LYS A 239 -20.88 -2.61 -3.98
C LYS A 239 -21.61 -1.47 -4.71
N THR A 240 -21.64 -0.28 -4.13
CA THR A 240 -22.29 0.90 -4.70
C THR A 240 -21.39 1.74 -5.61
N LEU A 241 -20.13 1.42 -5.72
CA LEU A 241 -19.13 2.08 -6.59
C LEU A 241 -18.92 1.31 -7.89
#